data_01111b2a17e6c3bba6612745ec8f77db
#
_entry.id   01111b2a17e6c3bba6612745ec8f77db
#
_cell.length_a   1.000
_cell.length_b   1.000
_cell.length_c   1.000
_cell.angle_alpha   90.00
_cell.angle_beta   90.00
_cell.angle_gamma   90.00
#
_symmetry.space_group_name_H-M   'P 1'
#
loop_
_entity.id
_entity.type
_entity.pdbx_description
1 polymer ?
#
loop_
_entity_poly.entity_id
_entity_poly.type
_entity_poly.pdbx_seq_one_letter_code
_entity_poly.pdbx_strand_id
1 'polypeptide(L)'
;MSEFAAANTASMILFVGNPTNVVICEGFGIENAAYTAWTFFPFAACSVTCLVALYAQYRATGKLQHTLPDTVKFRAWEAINDLPGAIVGTFLLGGALITALVVSFVNVDVWKITLPFAGTKFIFDITWDLYRVNTIGIDKLRERMKASLPENNQEGSEPHPASAESSLTKVENGYTQVSSQSTKVDHSETRSIKDFPANVSSPQSTGIHVAPETIDELKPKPKLWWEEIPRLPAVVDFAKDNLPTLYNAFPRLPFALVPFAFSQFILIEALSGQGWINIFARWLIIATNKEMYPMVWIIGIMGVILCNISGTNIGATILLTQVVRAADLPFDSKRAAGIALAVASNIGAVSFVFSASLAGLLWKGIIDDQKPGNKITQRVFARWNVIPLVVMMGVGLAVVSLEMRIKYR
;
A
#
# COMPACT_ATOMS: atom_id res chain seq x y z
N MET A 1 -4.79 7.85 4.34
CA MET A 1 -5.34 7.96 2.96
C MET A 1 -4.59 8.98 2.12
N SER A 2 -4.36 10.21 2.61
CA SER A 2 -3.61 11.24 1.87
C SER A 2 -2.20 10.79 1.48
N GLU A 3 -1.44 10.19 2.39
CA GLU A 3 -0.11 9.62 2.12
C GLU A 3 -0.14 8.55 1.03
N PHE A 4 -1.12 7.65 1.09
CA PHE A 4 -1.32 6.62 0.08
C PHE A 4 -1.60 7.21 -1.30
N ALA A 5 -2.53 8.17 -1.39
CA ALA A 5 -2.85 8.85 -2.63
C ALA A 5 -1.65 9.64 -3.18
N ALA A 6 -0.94 10.37 -2.31
CA ALA A 6 0.27 11.12 -2.68
C ALA A 6 1.37 10.20 -3.20
N ALA A 7 1.63 9.05 -2.57
CA ALA A 7 2.65 8.10 -3.00
C ALA A 7 2.37 7.55 -4.42
N ASN A 8 1.12 7.16 -4.69
CA ASN A 8 0.74 6.66 -6.02
C ASN A 8 0.73 7.76 -7.09
N THR A 9 0.34 8.99 -6.74
CA THR A 9 0.39 10.12 -7.68
C THR A 9 1.84 10.52 -7.97
N ALA A 10 2.70 10.59 -6.94
CA ALA A 10 4.11 10.92 -7.09
C ALA A 10 4.89 9.89 -7.91
N SER A 11 4.49 8.62 -7.86
CA SER A 11 5.13 7.55 -8.64
C SER A 11 4.97 7.71 -10.15
N MET A 12 4.03 8.55 -10.62
CA MET A 12 3.78 8.81 -12.04
C MET A 12 4.92 9.55 -12.73
N ILE A 13 5.61 10.48 -12.03
CA ILE A 13 6.52 11.44 -12.67
C ILE A 13 7.79 10.79 -13.20
N LEU A 14 8.32 9.79 -12.50
CA LEU A 14 9.56 9.12 -12.89
C LEU A 14 9.30 7.73 -13.46
N PHE A 15 10.03 7.37 -14.52
CA PHE A 15 9.92 6.03 -15.08
C PHE A 15 10.27 4.93 -14.06
N VAL A 16 11.19 5.18 -13.12
CA VAL A 16 11.52 4.26 -12.01
C VAL A 16 10.55 4.33 -10.83
N GLY A 17 9.61 5.27 -10.82
CA GLY A 17 8.70 5.48 -9.70
C GLY A 17 7.70 4.33 -9.48
N ASN A 18 7.42 3.58 -10.55
CA ASN A 18 6.53 2.42 -10.50
C ASN A 18 7.02 1.37 -11.52
N PRO A 19 7.02 0.07 -11.21
CA PRO A 19 7.33 -0.98 -12.20
C PRO A 19 6.48 -0.90 -13.47
N THR A 20 5.25 -0.43 -13.38
CA THR A 20 4.37 -0.22 -14.55
C THR A 20 4.92 0.81 -15.53
N ASN A 21 5.60 1.85 -15.04
CA ASN A 21 6.19 2.88 -15.89
C ASN A 21 7.31 2.30 -16.76
N VAL A 22 8.12 1.41 -16.18
CA VAL A 22 9.17 0.68 -16.91
C VAL A 22 8.55 -0.19 -18.01
N VAL A 23 7.50 -0.94 -17.69
CA VAL A 23 6.76 -1.77 -18.68
C VAL A 23 6.23 -0.93 -19.83
N ILE A 24 5.75 0.28 -19.55
CA ILE A 24 5.24 1.21 -20.57
C ILE A 24 6.39 1.75 -21.43
N CYS A 25 7.48 2.20 -20.82
CA CYS A 25 8.64 2.71 -21.56
C CYS A 25 9.17 1.64 -22.52
N GLU A 26 9.42 0.43 -22.02
CA GLU A 26 9.89 -0.70 -22.83
C GLU A 26 8.85 -1.12 -23.89
N GLY A 27 7.59 -1.23 -23.47
CA GLY A 27 6.51 -1.70 -24.34
C GLY A 27 6.22 -0.78 -25.54
N PHE A 28 6.33 0.52 -25.35
CA PHE A 28 6.06 1.52 -26.40
C PHE A 28 7.33 2.12 -27.03
N GLY A 29 8.53 1.73 -26.59
CA GLY A 29 9.78 2.32 -27.02
C GLY A 29 9.87 3.82 -26.70
N ILE A 30 9.38 4.20 -25.49
CA ILE A 30 9.43 5.57 -25.01
C ILE A 30 10.72 5.75 -24.22
N GLU A 31 11.55 6.69 -24.66
CA GLU A 31 12.75 7.06 -23.89
C GLU A 31 12.36 7.55 -22.48
N ASN A 32 13.12 7.16 -21.47
CA ASN A 32 12.82 7.46 -20.08
C ASN A 32 12.71 8.95 -19.78
N ALA A 33 13.56 9.79 -20.42
CA ALA A 33 13.47 11.24 -20.30
C ALA A 33 12.20 11.80 -20.96
N ALA A 34 11.84 11.27 -22.12
CA ALA A 34 10.61 11.64 -22.82
C ALA A 34 9.38 11.24 -22.00
N TYR A 35 9.42 10.07 -21.35
CA TYR A 35 8.37 9.64 -20.41
C TYR A 35 8.15 10.69 -19.31
N THR A 36 9.22 11.07 -18.61
CA THR A 36 9.14 12.07 -17.53
C THR A 36 8.62 13.42 -18.02
N ALA A 37 9.06 13.87 -19.20
CA ALA A 37 8.59 15.12 -19.80
C ALA A 37 7.08 15.11 -20.08
N TRP A 38 6.55 13.98 -20.59
CA TRP A 38 5.12 13.81 -20.91
C TRP A 38 4.24 13.54 -19.69
N THR A 39 4.78 13.00 -18.62
CA THR A 39 4.00 12.73 -17.41
C THR A 39 4.03 13.87 -16.39
N PHE A 40 4.89 14.88 -16.61
CA PHE A 40 5.06 16.00 -15.68
C PHE A 40 3.77 16.82 -15.47
N PHE A 41 3.13 17.28 -16.54
CA PHE A 41 1.91 18.08 -16.43
C PHE A 41 0.72 17.27 -15.92
N PRO A 42 0.45 16.04 -16.43
CA PRO A 42 -0.55 15.16 -15.82
C PRO A 42 -0.29 14.92 -14.33
N PHE A 43 0.95 14.69 -13.92
CA PHE A 43 1.33 14.54 -12.52
C PHE A 43 1.00 15.79 -11.69
N ALA A 44 1.41 16.97 -12.15
CA ALA A 44 1.15 18.22 -11.44
C ALA A 44 -0.36 18.48 -11.29
N ALA A 45 -1.11 18.32 -12.37
CA ALA A 45 -2.57 18.48 -12.36
C ALA A 45 -3.26 17.47 -11.44
N CYS A 46 -2.88 16.19 -11.51
CA CYS A 46 -3.43 15.15 -10.65
C CYS A 46 -3.08 15.37 -9.18
N SER A 47 -1.86 15.85 -8.86
CA SER A 47 -1.45 16.15 -7.49
C SER A 47 -2.28 17.26 -6.86
N VAL A 48 -2.47 18.37 -7.58
CA VAL A 48 -3.33 19.46 -7.13
C VAL A 48 -4.77 19.00 -6.98
N THR A 49 -5.28 18.29 -7.96
CA THR A 49 -6.65 17.77 -7.96
C THR A 49 -6.89 16.79 -6.83
N CYS A 50 -5.94 15.89 -6.56
CA CYS A 50 -5.98 14.96 -5.44
C CYS A 50 -6.04 15.70 -4.10
N LEU A 51 -5.18 16.70 -3.92
CA LEU A 51 -5.16 17.53 -2.71
C LEU A 51 -6.51 18.24 -2.49
N VAL A 52 -7.06 18.85 -3.53
CA VAL A 52 -8.36 19.54 -3.46
C VAL A 52 -9.50 18.56 -3.16
N ALA A 53 -9.52 17.41 -3.84
CA ALA A 53 -10.55 16.38 -3.64
C ALA A 53 -10.51 15.82 -2.20
N LEU A 54 -9.33 15.49 -1.69
CA LEU A 54 -9.16 15.01 -0.32
C LEU A 54 -9.52 16.10 0.70
N TYR A 55 -9.06 17.33 0.50
CA TYR A 55 -9.41 18.45 1.38
C TYR A 55 -10.93 18.66 1.45
N ALA A 56 -11.60 18.72 0.31
CA ALA A 56 -13.05 18.87 0.24
C ALA A 56 -13.78 17.72 0.95
N GLN A 57 -13.32 16.48 0.73
CA GLN A 57 -13.89 15.28 1.34
C GLN A 57 -13.70 15.24 2.86
N TYR A 58 -12.51 15.57 3.37
CA TYR A 58 -12.26 15.65 4.82
C TYR A 58 -13.04 16.78 5.48
N ARG A 59 -13.11 17.94 4.82
CA ARG A 59 -13.90 19.07 5.31
C ARG A 59 -15.39 18.73 5.36
N ALA A 60 -15.95 18.16 4.29
CA ALA A 60 -17.36 17.78 4.22
C ALA A 60 -17.77 16.72 5.25
N THR A 61 -16.84 15.86 5.66
CA THR A 61 -17.09 14.81 6.65
C THR A 61 -16.77 15.24 8.10
N GLY A 62 -16.33 16.48 8.31
CA GLY A 62 -15.96 17.00 9.63
C GLY A 62 -14.72 16.33 10.26
N LYS A 63 -13.93 15.62 9.45
CA LYS A 63 -12.73 14.89 9.91
C LYS A 63 -11.44 15.70 9.80
N LEU A 64 -11.53 16.94 9.32
CA LEU A 64 -10.41 17.85 9.31
C LEU A 64 -10.19 18.39 10.73
N GLN A 65 -9.14 17.96 11.38
CA GLN A 65 -8.75 18.48 12.69
C GLN A 65 -8.13 19.87 12.51
N HIS A 66 -8.73 20.88 13.14
CA HIS A 66 -8.20 22.25 13.11
C HIS A 66 -7.01 22.46 14.03
N THR A 67 -6.91 21.65 15.08
CA THR A 67 -5.80 21.66 16.02
C THR A 67 -5.25 20.24 16.12
N LEU A 68 -3.97 20.08 15.82
CA LEU A 68 -3.29 18.83 16.15
C LEU A 68 -3.19 18.77 17.68
N PRO A 69 -3.62 17.67 18.32
CA PRO A 69 -3.35 17.49 19.73
C PRO A 69 -1.85 17.58 19.94
N ASP A 70 -1.44 18.26 21.02
CA ASP A 70 -0.03 18.48 21.38
C ASP A 70 0.58 17.13 21.84
N THR A 71 0.66 16.19 20.91
CA THR A 71 1.10 14.84 21.16
C THR A 71 2.54 14.68 20.71
N VAL A 72 3.38 14.46 21.72
CA VAL A 72 4.72 13.90 21.63
C VAL A 72 5.63 14.72 20.70
N LYS A 73 6.50 15.51 21.30
CA LYS A 73 7.66 16.09 20.61
C LYS A 73 8.54 14.95 20.10
N PHE A 74 8.23 14.46 18.91
CA PHE A 74 9.02 13.43 18.25
C PHE A 74 10.40 14.00 17.93
N ARG A 75 11.40 13.56 18.64
CA ARG A 75 12.79 13.86 18.27
C ARG A 75 13.16 12.88 17.15
N ALA A 76 13.21 13.38 15.91
CA ALA A 76 13.49 12.56 14.74
C ALA A 76 14.79 11.72 14.89
N TRP A 77 15.75 12.22 15.64
CA TRP A 77 17.03 11.52 15.91
C TRP A 77 16.88 10.30 16.81
N GLU A 78 15.90 10.27 17.71
CA GLU A 78 15.64 9.14 18.61
C GLU A 78 14.99 7.96 17.87
N ALA A 79 14.37 8.23 16.72
CA ALA A 79 13.79 7.19 15.87
C ALA A 79 14.82 6.47 14.98
N ILE A 80 16.05 6.98 14.89
CA ILE A 80 17.11 6.40 14.06
C ILE A 80 17.95 5.45 14.90
N ASN A 81 17.74 4.14 14.73
CA ASN A 81 18.46 3.11 15.46
C ASN A 81 19.92 2.96 15.05
N ASP A 82 20.22 3.27 13.80
CA ASP A 82 21.53 3.16 13.18
C ASP A 82 21.82 4.38 12.30
N LEU A 83 22.40 5.41 12.88
CA LEU A 83 22.72 6.65 12.16
C LEU A 83 23.71 6.44 11.01
N PRO A 84 24.84 5.72 11.14
CA PRO A 84 25.75 5.47 10.02
C PRO A 84 25.09 4.68 8.89
N GLY A 85 24.35 3.61 9.21
CA GLY A 85 23.60 2.82 8.24
C GLY A 85 22.54 3.63 7.49
N ALA A 86 21.84 4.54 8.21
CA ALA A 86 20.87 5.45 7.63
C ALA A 86 21.51 6.47 6.68
N ILE A 87 22.66 7.07 7.09
CA ILE A 87 23.40 8.03 6.26
C ILE A 87 23.87 7.35 4.96
N VAL A 88 24.60 6.23 5.08
CA VAL A 88 25.09 5.51 3.91
C VAL A 88 23.94 5.05 3.00
N GLY A 89 22.85 4.53 3.58
CA GLY A 89 21.66 4.14 2.84
C GLY A 89 21.03 5.31 2.07
N THR A 90 20.95 6.48 2.69
CA THR A 90 20.41 7.69 2.04
C THR A 90 21.30 8.16 0.89
N PHE A 91 22.62 8.17 1.07
CA PHE A 91 23.57 8.52 -0.01
C PHE A 91 23.53 7.52 -1.18
N LEU A 92 23.47 6.22 -0.89
CA LEU A 92 23.36 5.20 -1.93
C LEU A 92 22.03 5.27 -2.68
N LEU A 93 20.92 5.48 -1.95
CA LEU A 93 19.60 5.64 -2.58
C LEU A 93 19.55 6.91 -3.43
N GLY A 94 20.02 8.04 -2.90
CA GLY A 94 20.10 9.31 -3.63
C GLY A 94 21.00 9.19 -4.88
N GLY A 95 22.17 8.56 -4.72
CA GLY A 95 23.07 8.25 -5.83
C GLY A 95 22.43 7.37 -6.90
N ALA A 96 21.72 6.31 -6.50
CA ALA A 96 21.00 5.43 -7.42
C ALA A 96 19.92 6.20 -8.20
N LEU A 97 19.13 7.05 -7.51
CA LEU A 97 18.09 7.86 -8.15
C LEU A 97 18.67 8.89 -9.12
N ILE A 98 19.74 9.61 -8.71
CA ILE A 98 20.42 10.59 -9.59
C ILE A 98 21.03 9.87 -10.80
N THR A 99 21.71 8.74 -10.58
CA THR A 99 22.27 7.95 -11.67
C THR A 99 21.18 7.46 -12.62
N ALA A 100 20.07 6.95 -12.10
CA ALA A 100 18.94 6.52 -12.91
C ALA A 100 18.36 7.66 -13.76
N LEU A 101 18.28 8.88 -13.20
CA LEU A 101 17.85 10.07 -13.95
C LEU A 101 18.85 10.46 -15.04
N VAL A 102 20.15 10.51 -14.73
CA VAL A 102 21.19 10.90 -15.69
C VAL A 102 21.31 9.86 -16.81
N VAL A 103 21.33 8.57 -16.45
CA VAL A 103 21.46 7.48 -17.42
C VAL A 103 20.16 7.25 -18.21
N SER A 104 19.04 7.81 -17.76
CA SER A 104 17.77 7.83 -18.50
C SER A 104 17.90 8.40 -19.93
N PHE A 105 18.87 9.27 -20.17
CA PHE A 105 19.16 9.82 -21.50
C PHE A 105 19.99 8.88 -22.41
N VAL A 106 20.46 7.75 -21.88
CA VAL A 106 21.41 6.85 -22.59
C VAL A 106 20.82 5.45 -22.84
N ASN A 107 19.53 5.24 -22.59
CA ASN A 107 18.81 3.98 -22.80
C ASN A 107 19.48 2.75 -22.14
N VAL A 108 19.89 2.88 -20.87
CA VAL A 108 20.42 1.77 -20.08
C VAL A 108 19.33 1.18 -19.22
N ASP A 109 19.25 -0.15 -19.17
CA ASP A 109 18.28 -0.87 -18.35
C ASP A 109 18.41 -0.50 -16.86
N VAL A 110 17.28 -0.28 -16.19
CA VAL A 110 17.22 0.14 -14.78
C VAL A 110 17.97 -0.81 -13.85
N TRP A 111 17.89 -2.11 -14.09
CA TRP A 111 18.55 -3.12 -13.24
C TRP A 111 20.07 -3.03 -13.25
N LYS A 112 20.69 -2.60 -14.38
CA LYS A 112 22.12 -2.40 -14.50
C LYS A 112 22.61 -1.25 -13.61
N ILE A 113 21.71 -0.31 -13.27
CA ILE A 113 22.00 0.81 -12.39
C ILE A 113 21.71 0.41 -10.94
N THR A 114 20.52 -0.12 -10.67
CA THR A 114 20.07 -0.37 -9.30
C THR A 114 20.79 -1.52 -8.61
N LEU A 115 21.16 -2.56 -9.36
CA LEU A 115 21.83 -3.75 -8.81
C LEU A 115 23.19 -3.45 -8.16
N PRO A 116 24.11 -2.65 -8.76
CA PRO A 116 25.36 -2.26 -8.10
C PRO A 116 25.14 -1.49 -6.79
N PHE A 117 24.21 -0.53 -6.77
CA PHE A 117 23.88 0.22 -5.55
C PHE A 117 23.29 -0.68 -4.46
N ALA A 118 22.37 -1.57 -4.83
CA ALA A 118 21.78 -2.54 -3.92
C ALA A 118 22.83 -3.52 -3.38
N GLY A 119 23.71 -4.03 -4.23
CA GLY A 119 24.83 -4.89 -3.86
C GLY A 119 25.80 -4.20 -2.89
N THR A 120 26.15 -2.95 -3.18
CA THR A 120 27.02 -2.14 -2.30
C THR A 120 26.35 -1.93 -0.94
N LYS A 121 25.05 -1.61 -0.91
CA LYS A 121 24.32 -1.46 0.35
C LYS A 121 24.28 -2.76 1.13
N PHE A 122 24.01 -3.87 0.47
CA PHE A 122 23.97 -5.20 1.09
C PHE A 122 25.33 -5.59 1.72
N ILE A 123 26.41 -5.40 0.98
CA ILE A 123 27.77 -5.65 1.49
C ILE A 123 28.09 -4.72 2.69
N PHE A 124 27.74 -3.45 2.58
CA PHE A 124 27.89 -2.51 3.68
C PHE A 124 27.13 -2.95 4.93
N ASP A 125 25.86 -3.36 4.79
CA ASP A 125 25.04 -3.76 5.93
C ASP A 125 25.61 -5.02 6.63
N ILE A 126 26.09 -5.99 5.86
CA ILE A 126 26.75 -7.17 6.42
C ILE A 126 28.02 -6.77 7.19
N THR A 127 28.89 -5.99 6.58
CA THR A 127 30.17 -5.62 7.20
C THR A 127 29.96 -4.74 8.42
N TRP A 128 28.98 -3.83 8.36
CA TRP A 128 28.63 -2.94 9.45
C TRP A 128 27.99 -3.70 10.62
N ASP A 129 27.09 -4.64 10.36
CA ASP A 129 26.50 -5.48 11.41
C ASP A 129 27.56 -6.33 12.09
N LEU A 130 28.44 -6.99 11.36
CA LEU A 130 29.56 -7.76 11.91
C LEU A 130 30.50 -6.88 12.77
N TYR A 131 30.82 -5.68 12.31
CA TYR A 131 31.62 -4.73 13.06
C TYR A 131 30.94 -4.32 14.36
N ARG A 132 29.64 -4.01 14.32
CA ARG A 132 28.87 -3.60 15.50
C ARG A 132 28.73 -4.71 16.53
N VAL A 133 28.43 -5.92 16.09
CA VAL A 133 28.32 -7.09 16.97
C VAL A 133 29.65 -7.34 17.68
N ASN A 134 30.77 -7.25 16.96
CA ASN A 134 32.10 -7.48 17.50
C ASN A 134 32.55 -6.37 18.46
N THR A 135 32.13 -5.11 18.25
CA THR A 135 32.58 -3.95 19.01
C THR A 135 31.67 -3.63 20.21
N ILE A 136 30.36 -3.73 20.05
CA ILE A 136 29.36 -3.26 21.02
C ILE A 136 28.77 -4.45 21.82
N GLY A 137 28.79 -5.64 21.26
CA GLY A 137 28.11 -6.84 21.77
C GLY A 137 26.65 -6.89 21.42
N ILE A 138 26.16 -8.11 21.15
CA ILE A 138 24.81 -8.33 20.64
C ILE A 138 23.72 -7.91 21.63
N ASP A 139 23.92 -8.08 22.92
CA ASP A 139 22.90 -7.80 23.93
C ASP A 139 22.60 -6.30 24.02
N LYS A 140 23.61 -5.44 23.98
CA LYS A 140 23.44 -3.98 23.93
C LYS A 140 22.76 -3.50 22.63
N LEU A 141 23.03 -4.17 21.51
CA LEU A 141 22.36 -3.88 20.24
C LEU A 141 20.89 -4.27 20.28
N ARG A 142 20.55 -5.43 20.87
CA ARG A 142 19.17 -5.87 21.08
C ARG A 142 18.39 -4.93 21.99
N GLU A 143 18.99 -4.45 23.07
CA GLU A 143 18.36 -3.47 23.97
C GLU A 143 18.05 -2.16 23.23
N ARG A 144 19.02 -1.62 22.47
CA ARG A 144 18.79 -0.41 21.67
C ARG A 144 17.69 -0.57 20.64
N MET A 145 17.63 -1.72 19.95
CA MET A 145 16.57 -2.00 18.99
C MET A 145 15.21 -2.17 19.66
N LYS A 146 15.14 -2.77 20.85
CA LYS A 146 13.89 -2.85 21.64
C LYS A 146 13.41 -1.48 22.12
N ALA A 147 14.32 -0.64 22.60
CA ALA A 147 14.00 0.71 23.08
C ALA A 147 13.48 1.64 21.96
N SER A 148 13.75 1.34 20.70
CA SER A 148 13.30 2.14 19.56
C SER A 148 11.98 1.65 18.93
N LEU A 149 11.46 0.50 19.38
CA LEU A 149 10.11 0.07 19.01
C LEU A 149 9.09 0.86 19.82
N PRO A 150 7.99 1.33 19.22
CA PRO A 150 6.93 2.01 19.95
C PRO A 150 6.42 1.12 21.09
N GLU A 151 6.20 1.73 22.24
CA GLU A 151 5.87 1.14 23.55
C GLU A 151 4.71 0.12 23.55
N ASN A 152 3.91 0.10 22.51
CA ASN A 152 2.76 -0.80 22.34
C ASN A 152 3.14 -2.29 22.12
N ASN A 153 4.43 -2.62 22.02
CA ASN A 153 4.93 -4.00 21.92
C ASN A 153 5.66 -4.49 23.19
N GLN A 154 5.65 -3.68 24.28
CA GLN A 154 6.37 -4.03 25.53
C GLN A 154 5.51 -4.76 26.59
N GLU A 155 4.18 -4.88 26.38
CA GLU A 155 3.31 -5.61 27.33
C GLU A 155 3.41 -7.14 27.18
N GLY A 156 4.58 -7.70 27.34
CA GLY A 156 4.77 -9.16 27.23
C GLY A 156 5.93 -9.76 28.05
N SER A 157 6.57 -8.98 28.91
CA SER A 157 7.62 -9.54 29.78
C SER A 157 7.87 -8.68 31.02
N GLU A 158 6.93 -8.68 31.98
CA GLU A 158 7.26 -8.32 33.35
C GLU A 158 7.66 -9.57 34.14
N PRO A 159 8.82 -9.55 34.83
CA PRO A 159 9.12 -10.53 35.87
C PRO A 159 8.38 -10.14 37.15
N HIS A 160 7.61 -11.07 37.69
CA HIS A 160 7.04 -10.98 39.02
C HIS A 160 8.08 -10.59 40.07
N PRO A 161 7.87 -9.55 40.89
CA PRO A 161 8.52 -9.44 42.15
C PRO A 161 7.69 -10.12 43.23
N ALA A 162 8.37 -10.98 43.99
CA ALA A 162 7.86 -11.62 45.17
C ALA A 162 7.61 -10.58 46.29
N SER A 163 6.49 -10.78 46.98
CA SER A 163 6.17 -10.49 48.38
C SER A 163 6.82 -9.28 49.06
N ALA A 164 6.01 -8.30 49.43
CA ALA A 164 6.12 -7.61 50.73
C ALA A 164 4.73 -7.16 51.21
N GLU A 165 4.47 -7.48 52.46
CA GLU A 165 3.26 -7.33 53.24
C GLU A 165 2.83 -5.89 53.52
N SER A 166 1.53 -5.77 53.70
CA SER A 166 0.78 -4.96 54.69
C SER A 166 1.01 -3.44 54.81
N SER A 167 -0.06 -2.70 54.55
CA SER A 167 -0.70 -1.87 55.57
C SER A 167 -2.06 -1.35 55.12
N LEU A 168 -3.05 -1.66 55.95
CA LEU A 168 -4.43 -1.14 55.93
C LEU A 168 -4.44 0.38 56.15
N THR A 169 -5.23 1.11 55.38
CA THR A 169 -5.97 2.24 55.89
C THR A 169 -7.30 2.40 55.15
N LYS A 170 -8.33 2.36 55.93
CA LYS A 170 -9.75 2.49 55.72
C LYS A 170 -10.12 3.98 55.54
N VAL A 171 -10.86 4.35 54.50
CA VAL A 171 -11.70 5.55 54.55
C VAL A 171 -13.01 5.28 53.79
N GLU A 172 -14.05 5.69 54.43
CA GLU A 172 -15.48 5.46 54.23
C GLU A 172 -16.14 6.36 53.18
N ASN A 173 -17.17 5.81 52.55
CA ASN A 173 -18.45 6.37 52.16
C ASN A 173 -18.61 7.72 51.43
N GLY A 174 -19.37 7.62 50.33
CA GLY A 174 -20.05 8.77 49.72
C GLY A 174 -20.98 8.35 48.58
N TYR A 175 -22.19 7.90 48.89
CA TYR A 175 -23.29 7.67 47.95
C TYR A 175 -23.85 9.01 47.45
N THR A 176 -24.10 9.13 46.17
CA THR A 176 -25.14 10.04 45.66
C THR A 176 -25.89 9.36 44.50
N GLN A 177 -27.15 9.05 44.76
CA GLN A 177 -28.15 8.67 43.79
C GLN A 177 -28.56 9.90 42.98
N VAL A 178 -28.77 9.74 41.70
CA VAL A 178 -29.70 10.58 40.92
C VAL A 178 -30.59 9.69 40.08
N SER A 179 -31.87 9.95 40.30
CA SER A 179 -33.06 9.22 39.87
C SER A 179 -33.34 9.24 38.37
N SER A 180 -33.96 8.16 37.95
CA SER A 180 -34.73 7.94 36.73
C SER A 180 -35.88 8.93 36.53
N GLN A 181 -36.08 9.41 35.31
CA GLN A 181 -37.38 9.85 34.84
C GLN A 181 -37.76 9.19 33.51
N SER A 182 -38.81 8.43 33.58
CA SER A 182 -39.57 7.81 32.53
C SER A 182 -40.47 8.86 31.85
N THR A 183 -40.51 8.88 30.50
CA THR A 183 -41.64 9.50 29.80
C THR A 183 -42.18 8.51 28.75
N LYS A 184 -43.41 8.08 29.02
CA LYS A 184 -44.31 7.39 28.10
C LYS A 184 -44.84 8.38 27.07
N VAL A 185 -44.94 8.00 25.82
CA VAL A 185 -45.99 8.46 24.90
C VAL A 185 -46.49 7.27 24.07
N ASP A 186 -47.78 7.24 23.97
CA ASP A 186 -48.72 6.20 23.56
C ASP A 186 -49.12 6.29 22.06
N HIS A 187 -49.68 5.16 21.57
CA HIS A 187 -50.63 4.98 20.46
C HIS A 187 -50.17 5.25 19.02
N SER A 188 -50.46 4.47 18.10
CA SER A 188 -51.38 3.44 17.61
C SER A 188 -51.33 3.48 16.08
N GLU A 189 -51.28 2.38 15.39
CA GLU A 189 -52.31 1.92 14.46
C GLU A 189 -51.86 0.68 13.67
N THR A 190 -52.81 -0.20 13.67
CA THR A 190 -52.98 -1.52 13.14
C THR A 190 -52.92 -1.59 11.61
N ARG A 191 -52.25 -2.62 11.05
CA ARG A 191 -52.84 -3.39 9.95
C ARG A 191 -52.30 -4.82 9.86
N SER A 192 -53.25 -5.70 9.99
CA SER A 192 -53.23 -7.16 9.90
C SER A 192 -52.98 -7.65 8.46
N ILE A 193 -52.17 -8.71 8.28
CA ILE A 193 -52.45 -9.78 7.30
C ILE A 193 -51.86 -11.09 7.83
N LYS A 194 -52.71 -12.04 7.93
CA LYS A 194 -52.88 -13.45 8.20
C LYS A 194 -51.76 -14.44 7.86
N ASP A 195 -51.57 -15.38 8.81
CA ASP A 195 -51.54 -16.83 8.68
C ASP A 195 -50.36 -17.52 7.99
N PHE A 196 -49.56 -18.20 8.83
CA PHE A 196 -49.19 -19.60 8.66
C PHE A 196 -48.68 -20.22 9.99
N PRO A 197 -48.78 -21.53 10.25
CA PRO A 197 -49.08 -22.13 11.54
C PRO A 197 -47.87 -22.48 12.41
N ALA A 198 -48.19 -22.55 13.71
CA ALA A 198 -47.34 -23.02 14.79
C ALA A 198 -47.00 -24.52 14.68
N ASN A 199 -45.76 -24.86 14.95
CA ASN A 199 -45.34 -25.91 15.88
C ASN A 199 -43.83 -26.11 15.79
N VAL A 200 -43.09 -25.71 16.84
CA VAL A 200 -41.97 -26.47 17.42
C VAL A 200 -41.69 -25.92 18.81
N SER A 201 -41.77 -26.84 19.74
CA SER A 201 -41.57 -26.78 21.18
C SER A 201 -40.24 -26.11 21.60
N SER A 202 -40.36 -25.25 22.63
CA SER A 202 -39.27 -24.70 23.43
C SER A 202 -38.54 -25.79 24.24
N PRO A 203 -37.20 -25.75 24.31
CA PRO A 203 -36.47 -26.36 25.42
C PRO A 203 -36.16 -25.31 26.50
N GLN A 204 -36.32 -25.73 27.71
CA GLN A 204 -36.11 -25.06 28.98
C GLN A 204 -34.73 -24.38 29.10
N SER A 205 -34.77 -23.18 29.67
CA SER A 205 -33.59 -22.46 30.14
C SER A 205 -32.99 -23.16 31.38
N THR A 206 -31.89 -23.85 31.20
CA THR A 206 -30.96 -24.19 32.28
C THR A 206 -29.89 -23.08 32.34
N GLY A 207 -29.97 -22.30 33.42
CA GLY A 207 -29.00 -21.26 33.72
C GLY A 207 -27.61 -21.89 33.95
N ILE A 208 -26.72 -21.67 33.03
CA ILE A 208 -25.27 -21.91 33.20
C ILE A 208 -24.68 -20.56 33.61
N HIS A 209 -24.27 -20.44 34.88
CA HIS A 209 -23.36 -19.43 35.35
C HIS A 209 -22.02 -19.64 34.60
N VAL A 210 -21.77 -18.85 33.58
CA VAL A 210 -20.44 -18.73 32.99
C VAL A 210 -19.69 -17.70 33.81
N ALA A 211 -18.71 -18.16 34.55
CA ALA A 211 -17.66 -17.31 35.12
C ALA A 211 -16.95 -16.54 33.98
N PRO A 212 -16.46 -15.30 34.19
CA PRO A 212 -15.67 -14.61 33.19
C PRO A 212 -14.35 -15.37 33.02
N GLU A 213 -14.26 -16.18 31.96
CA GLU A 213 -13.00 -16.71 31.49
C GLU A 213 -12.17 -15.58 30.93
N THR A 214 -11.10 -15.26 31.63
CA THR A 214 -9.91 -14.57 31.14
C THR A 214 -9.30 -15.40 30.01
N ILE A 215 -9.77 -15.18 28.76
CA ILE A 215 -9.14 -15.70 27.56
C ILE A 215 -8.38 -14.56 26.90
N ASP A 216 -7.24 -14.22 27.48
CA ASP A 216 -6.10 -13.72 26.74
C ASP A 216 -5.04 -14.85 26.68
N GLU A 217 -5.45 -16.00 26.10
CA GLU A 217 -4.48 -16.94 25.59
C GLU A 217 -3.80 -16.32 24.39
N LEU A 218 -2.52 -16.04 24.58
CA LEU A 218 -1.53 -15.70 23.56
C LEU A 218 -1.83 -16.49 22.27
N LYS A 219 -2.36 -15.85 21.25
CA LYS A 219 -2.29 -16.39 19.89
C LYS A 219 -0.81 -16.55 19.58
N PRO A 220 -0.33 -17.75 19.28
CA PRO A 220 1.05 -17.95 18.92
C PRO A 220 1.37 -17.00 17.75
N LYS A 221 2.46 -16.25 17.86
CA LYS A 221 2.96 -15.41 16.75
C LYS A 221 2.98 -16.30 15.52
N PRO A 222 2.47 -15.84 14.36
CA PRO A 222 2.48 -16.63 13.15
C PRO A 222 3.92 -17.06 12.88
N LYS A 223 4.18 -18.36 12.89
CA LYS A 223 5.49 -18.91 12.54
C LYS A 223 5.85 -18.42 11.17
N LEU A 224 7.03 -17.85 11.03
CA LEU A 224 7.52 -17.39 9.75
C LEU A 224 7.78 -18.62 8.88
N TRP A 225 7.37 -18.59 7.61
CA TRP A 225 7.38 -19.74 6.69
C TRP A 225 8.76 -20.42 6.55
N TRP A 226 9.85 -19.75 6.87
CA TRP A 226 11.20 -20.31 6.85
C TRP A 226 11.54 -21.11 8.12
N GLU A 227 10.78 -21.02 9.23
CA GLU A 227 10.99 -21.82 10.45
C GLU A 227 10.62 -23.31 10.23
N GLU A 228 9.91 -23.61 9.15
CA GLU A 228 9.51 -24.97 8.76
C GLU A 228 10.53 -25.69 7.88
N ILE A 229 11.64 -25.03 7.47
CA ILE A 229 12.67 -25.64 6.60
C ILE A 229 13.76 -26.30 7.46
N PRO A 230 13.93 -27.65 7.43
CA PRO A 230 14.70 -28.43 8.44
C PRO A 230 16.21 -28.12 8.53
N ARG A 231 16.79 -27.31 7.67
CA ARG A 231 18.23 -26.96 7.64
C ARG A 231 18.54 -25.47 7.89
N LEU A 232 17.55 -24.68 8.18
CA LEU A 232 17.72 -23.22 8.39
C LEU A 232 17.94 -22.75 9.85
N PRO A 233 17.70 -23.54 10.93
CA PRO A 233 17.85 -22.98 12.28
C PRO A 233 19.22 -22.38 12.52
N ALA A 234 20.28 -23.05 12.12
CA ALA A 234 21.65 -22.56 12.33
C ALA A 234 21.98 -21.28 11.54
N VAL A 235 21.45 -21.14 10.32
CA VAL A 235 21.62 -19.94 9.48
C VAL A 235 20.78 -18.79 10.04
N VAL A 236 19.58 -19.08 10.49
CA VAL A 236 18.69 -18.09 11.12
C VAL A 236 19.27 -17.62 12.45
N ASP A 237 19.79 -18.52 13.29
CA ASP A 237 20.44 -18.16 14.54
C ASP A 237 21.72 -17.35 14.27
N PHE A 238 22.55 -17.78 13.31
CA PHE A 238 23.71 -17.00 12.89
C PHE A 238 23.31 -15.59 12.41
N ALA A 239 22.30 -15.48 11.57
CA ALA A 239 21.82 -14.19 11.06
C ALA A 239 21.25 -13.30 12.20
N LYS A 240 20.50 -13.91 13.12
CA LYS A 240 19.94 -13.23 14.28
C LYS A 240 21.04 -12.69 15.21
N ASP A 241 22.12 -13.42 15.36
CA ASP A 241 23.20 -13.09 16.28
C ASP A 241 24.26 -12.18 15.66
N ASN A 242 24.53 -12.32 14.36
CA ASN A 242 25.60 -11.59 13.71
C ASN A 242 25.14 -10.50 12.73
N LEU A 243 23.90 -10.59 12.23
CA LEU A 243 23.36 -9.70 11.19
C LEU A 243 22.00 -9.13 11.61
N PRO A 244 21.90 -8.41 12.75
CA PRO A 244 20.61 -7.97 13.29
C PRO A 244 19.83 -7.02 12.37
N THR A 245 20.50 -6.16 11.60
CA THR A 245 19.83 -5.28 10.62
C THR A 245 19.21 -6.09 9.51
N LEU A 246 19.98 -7.01 8.92
CA LEU A 246 19.50 -7.87 7.86
C LEU A 246 18.40 -8.81 8.34
N TYR A 247 18.55 -9.43 9.50
CA TYR A 247 17.55 -10.32 10.10
C TYR A 247 16.20 -9.61 10.31
N ASN A 248 16.21 -8.36 10.76
CA ASN A 248 14.99 -7.58 10.97
C ASN A 248 14.41 -7.01 9.66
N ALA A 249 15.23 -6.72 8.66
CA ALA A 249 14.79 -6.16 7.38
C ALA A 249 14.23 -7.24 6.45
N PHE A 250 14.87 -8.43 6.40
CA PHE A 250 14.54 -9.50 5.46
C PHE A 250 13.07 -9.93 5.48
N PRO A 251 12.43 -10.18 6.64
CA PRO A 251 11.01 -10.54 6.70
C PRO A 251 10.05 -9.46 6.21
N ARG A 252 10.50 -8.20 6.25
CA ARG A 252 9.71 -7.04 5.83
C ARG A 252 9.80 -6.78 4.34
N LEU A 253 10.73 -7.44 3.64
CA LEU A 253 10.81 -7.35 2.18
C LEU A 253 9.61 -8.05 1.55
N PRO A 254 8.97 -7.43 0.56
CA PRO A 254 7.76 -7.94 -0.05
C PRO A 254 8.04 -9.08 -1.05
N PHE A 255 8.64 -10.18 -0.60
CA PHE A 255 9.00 -11.32 -1.45
C PHE A 255 7.81 -11.93 -2.19
N ALA A 256 6.61 -11.86 -1.61
CA ALA A 256 5.38 -12.34 -2.25
C ALA A 256 5.05 -11.60 -3.58
N LEU A 257 5.62 -10.40 -3.79
CA LEU A 257 5.43 -9.68 -5.05
C LEU A 257 6.14 -10.34 -6.24
N VAL A 258 7.26 -11.02 -6.01
CA VAL A 258 8.02 -11.65 -7.09
C VAL A 258 7.20 -12.76 -7.77
N PRO A 259 6.72 -13.82 -7.08
CA PRO A 259 5.88 -14.83 -7.70
C PRO A 259 4.55 -14.23 -8.21
N PHE A 260 4.00 -13.23 -7.54
CA PHE A 260 2.80 -12.55 -7.98
C PHE A 260 3.02 -11.83 -9.33
N ALA A 261 4.10 -11.07 -9.49
CA ALA A 261 4.43 -10.42 -10.76
C ALA A 261 4.67 -11.45 -11.88
N PHE A 262 5.43 -12.52 -11.60
CA PHE A 262 5.63 -13.61 -12.56
C PHE A 262 4.31 -14.25 -12.99
N SER A 263 3.39 -14.50 -12.07
CA SER A 263 2.08 -15.08 -12.40
C SER A 263 1.29 -14.19 -13.36
N GLN A 264 1.38 -12.87 -13.23
CA GLN A 264 0.73 -11.92 -14.15
C GLN A 264 1.34 -12.02 -15.56
N PHE A 265 2.66 -12.10 -15.68
CA PHE A 265 3.30 -12.29 -16.98
C PHE A 265 2.87 -13.60 -17.65
N ILE A 266 2.87 -14.72 -16.89
CA ILE A 266 2.45 -16.03 -17.40
C ILE A 266 0.99 -16.01 -17.88
N LEU A 267 0.08 -15.42 -17.09
CA LEU A 267 -1.34 -15.32 -17.46
C LEU A 267 -1.55 -14.50 -18.74
N ILE A 268 -0.86 -13.38 -18.89
CA ILE A 268 -1.00 -12.53 -20.06
C ILE A 268 -0.37 -13.20 -21.28
N GLU A 269 0.76 -13.90 -21.13
CA GLU A 269 1.36 -14.69 -22.21
C GLU A 269 0.43 -15.83 -22.66
N ALA A 270 -0.23 -16.50 -21.71
CA ALA A 270 -1.24 -17.51 -22.04
C ALA A 270 -2.43 -16.90 -22.83
N LEU A 271 -2.90 -15.71 -22.46
CA LEU A 271 -3.93 -14.99 -23.22
C LEU A 271 -3.45 -14.64 -24.64
N SER A 272 -2.19 -14.24 -24.77
CA SER A 272 -1.56 -13.95 -26.06
C SER A 272 -1.50 -15.19 -26.94
N GLY A 273 -1.03 -16.32 -26.39
CA GLY A 273 -0.93 -17.59 -27.10
C GLY A 273 -2.28 -18.14 -27.56
N GLN A 274 -3.38 -17.81 -26.87
CA GLN A 274 -4.75 -18.16 -27.26
C GLN A 274 -5.40 -17.14 -28.22
N GLY A 275 -4.70 -16.08 -28.61
CA GLY A 275 -5.19 -15.09 -29.55
C GLY A 275 -6.11 -14.02 -28.95
N TRP A 276 -6.35 -14.00 -27.65
CA TRP A 276 -7.21 -13.00 -26.99
C TRP A 276 -6.70 -11.57 -27.16
N ILE A 277 -5.39 -11.38 -27.16
CA ILE A 277 -4.78 -10.06 -27.37
C ILE A 277 -5.19 -9.47 -28.72
N ASN A 278 -5.24 -10.30 -29.78
CA ASN A 278 -5.69 -9.85 -31.10
C ASN A 278 -7.18 -9.52 -31.15
N ILE A 279 -8.01 -10.21 -30.35
CA ILE A 279 -9.43 -9.91 -30.23
C ILE A 279 -9.61 -8.55 -29.55
N PHE A 280 -8.94 -8.31 -28.44
CA PHE A 280 -8.97 -7.04 -27.71
C PHE A 280 -8.40 -5.88 -28.55
N ALA A 281 -7.33 -6.13 -29.32
CA ALA A 281 -6.78 -5.14 -30.24
C ALA A 281 -7.79 -4.73 -31.34
N ARG A 282 -8.53 -5.70 -31.90
CA ARG A 282 -9.62 -5.40 -32.86
C ARG A 282 -10.74 -4.58 -32.21
N TRP A 283 -11.17 -4.94 -30.99
CA TRP A 283 -12.16 -4.15 -30.26
C TRP A 283 -11.68 -2.73 -29.99
N LEU A 284 -10.41 -2.55 -29.62
CA LEU A 284 -9.81 -1.24 -29.41
C LEU A 284 -9.85 -0.40 -30.71
N ILE A 285 -9.47 -0.98 -31.85
CA ILE A 285 -9.51 -0.32 -33.16
C ILE A 285 -10.92 0.13 -33.51
N ILE A 286 -11.92 -0.75 -33.34
CA ILE A 286 -13.31 -0.43 -33.61
C ILE A 286 -13.81 0.68 -32.70
N ALA A 287 -13.52 0.61 -31.41
CA ALA A 287 -13.99 1.57 -30.41
C ALA A 287 -13.36 2.96 -30.57
N THR A 288 -12.11 3.04 -31.05
CA THR A 288 -11.37 4.29 -31.18
C THR A 288 -11.33 4.85 -32.58
N ASN A 289 -11.71 4.06 -33.58
CA ASN A 289 -11.55 4.38 -35.00
C ASN A 289 -10.11 4.79 -35.37
N LYS A 290 -9.11 4.29 -34.60
CA LYS A 290 -7.67 4.65 -34.66
C LYS A 290 -7.39 6.13 -34.35
N GLU A 291 -8.37 6.90 -33.90
CA GLU A 291 -8.22 8.31 -33.58
C GLU A 291 -7.54 8.52 -32.22
N MET A 292 -6.71 9.54 -32.12
CA MET A 292 -5.89 9.84 -30.95
C MET A 292 -6.70 10.14 -29.69
N TYR A 293 -7.75 10.98 -29.76
CA TYR A 293 -8.52 11.37 -28.60
C TYR A 293 -9.36 10.25 -28.00
N PRO A 294 -10.16 9.51 -28.77
CA PRO A 294 -10.85 8.33 -28.26
C PRO A 294 -9.88 7.32 -27.66
N MET A 295 -8.66 7.17 -28.24
CA MET A 295 -7.62 6.29 -27.74
C MET A 295 -7.17 6.67 -26.33
N VAL A 296 -6.89 7.97 -26.06
CA VAL A 296 -6.51 8.47 -24.73
C VAL A 296 -7.57 8.11 -23.70
N TRP A 297 -8.85 8.39 -24.00
CA TRP A 297 -9.92 8.18 -23.05
C TRP A 297 -10.24 6.70 -22.84
N ILE A 298 -10.30 5.90 -23.88
CA ILE A 298 -10.62 4.48 -23.77
C ILE A 298 -9.50 3.74 -23.03
N ILE A 299 -8.24 3.94 -23.42
CA ILE A 299 -7.11 3.29 -22.75
C ILE A 299 -6.97 3.78 -21.31
N GLY A 300 -7.16 5.09 -21.05
CA GLY A 300 -7.11 5.65 -19.72
C GLY A 300 -8.19 5.09 -18.79
N ILE A 301 -9.44 5.09 -19.22
CA ILE A 301 -10.56 4.56 -18.43
C ILE A 301 -10.42 3.05 -18.24
N MET A 302 -10.11 2.30 -19.30
CA MET A 302 -9.90 0.85 -19.20
C MET A 302 -8.72 0.50 -18.30
N GLY A 303 -7.63 1.29 -18.32
CA GLY A 303 -6.51 1.14 -17.42
C GLY A 303 -6.91 1.23 -15.95
N VAL A 304 -7.68 2.27 -15.59
CA VAL A 304 -8.19 2.44 -14.23
C VAL A 304 -9.16 1.30 -13.83
N ILE A 305 -10.08 0.92 -14.72
CA ILE A 305 -11.04 -0.16 -14.46
C ILE A 305 -10.31 -1.49 -14.26
N LEU A 306 -9.39 -1.83 -15.16
CA LEU A 306 -8.66 -3.09 -15.09
C LEU A 306 -7.72 -3.17 -13.87
N CYS A 307 -7.08 -2.07 -13.45
CA CYS A 307 -6.32 -2.02 -12.20
C CYS A 307 -7.17 -2.45 -10.99
N ASN A 308 -8.44 -2.07 -10.99
CA ASN A 308 -9.38 -2.39 -9.92
C ASN A 308 -9.95 -3.82 -10.01
N ILE A 309 -10.28 -4.28 -11.21
CA ILE A 309 -10.84 -5.63 -11.44
C ILE A 309 -9.78 -6.71 -11.25
N SER A 310 -8.58 -6.52 -11.82
CA SER A 310 -7.48 -7.47 -11.68
C SER A 310 -6.83 -7.41 -10.27
N GLY A 311 -7.14 -6.36 -9.51
CA GLY A 311 -6.51 -6.13 -8.20
C GLY A 311 -5.01 -5.82 -8.27
N THR A 312 -4.52 -5.40 -9.44
CA THR A 312 -3.12 -5.04 -9.66
C THR A 312 -2.96 -4.08 -10.83
N ASN A 313 -2.18 -3.02 -10.64
CA ASN A 313 -1.85 -2.12 -11.76
C ASN A 313 -0.83 -2.75 -12.73
N ILE A 314 0.01 -3.68 -12.27
CA ILE A 314 1.01 -4.36 -13.10
C ILE A 314 0.31 -5.18 -14.19
N GLY A 315 -0.60 -6.08 -13.80
CA GLY A 315 -1.32 -6.94 -14.75
C GLY A 315 -2.13 -6.14 -15.77
N ALA A 316 -2.87 -5.12 -15.31
CA ALA A 316 -3.62 -4.23 -16.18
C ALA A 316 -2.72 -3.51 -17.21
N THR A 317 -1.56 -3.03 -16.76
CA THR A 317 -0.61 -2.31 -17.62
C THR A 317 0.02 -3.23 -18.66
N ILE A 318 0.47 -4.43 -18.29
CA ILE A 318 1.06 -5.39 -19.22
C ILE A 318 0.01 -5.78 -20.28
N LEU A 319 -1.21 -6.12 -19.86
CA LEU A 319 -2.30 -6.49 -20.77
C LEU A 319 -2.57 -5.38 -21.80
N LEU A 320 -2.83 -4.16 -21.34
CA LEU A 320 -3.15 -3.05 -22.24
C LEU A 320 -1.96 -2.65 -23.12
N THR A 321 -0.72 -2.76 -22.61
CA THR A 321 0.47 -2.54 -23.44
C THR A 321 0.53 -3.54 -24.59
N GLN A 322 0.28 -4.83 -24.35
CA GLN A 322 0.24 -5.84 -25.42
C GLN A 322 -0.91 -5.62 -26.38
N VAL A 323 -2.10 -5.26 -25.90
CA VAL A 323 -3.26 -4.95 -26.74
C VAL A 323 -2.99 -3.79 -27.69
N VAL A 324 -2.43 -2.69 -27.17
CA VAL A 324 -2.08 -1.51 -28.00
C VAL A 324 -0.96 -1.83 -28.99
N ARG A 325 0.01 -2.67 -28.60
CA ARG A 325 1.10 -3.11 -29.49
C ARG A 325 0.59 -3.98 -30.62
N ALA A 326 -0.37 -4.87 -30.36
CA ALA A 326 -0.98 -5.75 -31.35
C ALA A 326 -1.95 -5.00 -32.27
N ALA A 327 -2.45 -3.87 -31.85
CA ALA A 327 -3.30 -3.01 -32.66
C ALA A 327 -2.48 -2.27 -33.72
N ASP A 328 -2.93 -2.33 -34.98
CA ASP A 328 -2.36 -1.55 -36.08
C ASP A 328 -2.84 -0.09 -35.97
N LEU A 329 -2.06 0.72 -35.27
CA LEU A 329 -2.39 2.12 -34.93
C LEU A 329 -1.38 3.08 -35.53
N PRO A 330 -1.80 4.31 -35.90
CA PRO A 330 -0.90 5.42 -36.22
C PRO A 330 0.08 5.71 -35.07
N PHE A 331 1.23 6.24 -35.38
CA PHE A 331 2.30 6.49 -34.42
C PHE A 331 1.84 7.44 -33.27
N ASP A 332 1.12 8.50 -33.62
CA ASP A 332 0.56 9.48 -32.68
C ASP A 332 -0.46 8.84 -31.73
N SER A 333 -1.39 8.04 -32.26
CA SER A 333 -2.40 7.32 -31.45
C SER A 333 -1.76 6.28 -30.53
N LYS A 334 -0.73 5.58 -31.02
CA LYS A 334 0.02 4.59 -30.22
C LYS A 334 0.77 5.26 -29.07
N ARG A 335 1.42 6.40 -29.35
CA ARG A 335 2.12 7.18 -28.33
C ARG A 335 1.16 7.79 -27.32
N ALA A 336 0.04 8.34 -27.78
CA ALA A 336 -1.01 8.85 -26.92
C ALA A 336 -1.59 7.78 -25.99
N ALA A 337 -1.81 6.56 -26.49
CA ALA A 337 -2.22 5.41 -25.70
C ALA A 337 -1.20 5.07 -24.61
N GLY A 338 0.10 5.09 -24.93
CA GLY A 338 1.17 4.82 -23.96
C GLY A 338 1.19 5.83 -22.80
N ILE A 339 1.08 7.12 -23.11
CA ILE A 339 1.05 8.18 -22.07
C ILE A 339 -0.26 8.13 -21.26
N ALA A 340 -1.41 7.92 -21.91
CA ALA A 340 -2.68 7.73 -21.22
C ALA A 340 -2.64 6.52 -20.27
N LEU A 341 -2.02 5.42 -20.69
CA LEU A 341 -1.84 4.23 -19.87
C LEU A 341 -0.89 4.50 -18.68
N ALA A 342 0.17 5.30 -18.88
CA ALA A 342 1.08 5.70 -17.81
C ALA A 342 0.33 6.48 -16.72
N VAL A 343 -0.48 7.44 -17.10
CA VAL A 343 -1.33 8.19 -16.18
C VAL A 343 -2.35 7.28 -15.51
N ALA A 344 -3.05 6.46 -16.28
CA ALA A 344 -4.09 5.57 -15.78
C ALA A 344 -3.58 4.49 -14.82
N SER A 345 -2.41 3.92 -15.04
CA SER A 345 -1.83 2.89 -14.16
C SER A 345 -1.47 3.43 -12.78
N ASN A 346 -0.99 4.67 -12.70
CA ASN A 346 -0.64 5.33 -11.44
C ASN A 346 -1.89 5.87 -10.72
N ILE A 347 -2.86 6.45 -11.43
CA ILE A 347 -4.14 6.87 -10.85
C ILE A 347 -4.96 5.64 -10.44
N GLY A 348 -5.02 4.59 -11.28
CA GLY A 348 -5.70 3.34 -10.99
C GLY A 348 -5.16 2.61 -9.76
N ALA A 349 -3.91 2.89 -9.39
CA ALA A 349 -3.29 2.45 -8.16
C ALA A 349 -3.90 3.12 -6.91
N VAL A 350 -4.49 4.33 -7.02
CA VAL A 350 -5.36 4.96 -6.00
C VAL A 350 -6.75 4.33 -6.10
N SER A 351 -6.88 3.09 -5.71
CA SER A 351 -7.95 2.17 -6.12
C SER A 351 -8.95 1.87 -5.02
N PHE A 352 -9.91 0.99 -5.35
CA PHE A 352 -10.87 0.43 -4.40
C PHE A 352 -10.34 -0.79 -3.66
N VAL A 353 -9.22 -1.35 -4.10
CA VAL A 353 -8.59 -2.55 -3.52
C VAL A 353 -7.16 -2.25 -3.08
N PHE A 354 -6.77 -2.76 -1.91
CA PHE A 354 -5.42 -2.55 -1.37
C PHE A 354 -4.32 -3.12 -2.27
N SER A 355 -4.62 -4.24 -2.94
CA SER A 355 -3.64 -4.96 -3.77
C SER A 355 -3.36 -4.29 -5.10
N ALA A 356 -4.16 -3.30 -5.52
CA ALA A 356 -3.95 -2.62 -6.80
C ALA A 356 -2.63 -1.84 -6.86
N SER A 357 -2.02 -1.54 -5.73
CA SER A 357 -0.67 -1.00 -5.68
C SER A 357 0.14 -1.57 -4.52
N LEU A 358 1.47 -1.64 -4.71
CA LEU A 358 2.39 -2.01 -3.64
C LEU A 358 2.26 -1.07 -2.43
N ALA A 359 2.13 0.22 -2.67
CA ALA A 359 1.94 1.22 -1.62
C ALA A 359 0.67 0.95 -0.80
N GLY A 360 -0.41 0.45 -1.42
CA GLY A 360 -1.65 0.06 -0.73
C GLY A 360 -1.47 -1.12 0.20
N LEU A 361 -0.75 -2.15 -0.23
CA LEU A 361 -0.44 -3.31 0.60
C LEU A 361 0.46 -2.95 1.78
N LEU A 362 1.52 -2.18 1.54
CA LEU A 362 2.42 -1.71 2.60
C LEU A 362 1.69 -0.82 3.60
N TRP A 363 0.91 0.13 3.12
CA TRP A 363 0.12 1.03 3.96
C TRP A 363 -0.87 0.24 4.84
N LYS A 364 -1.56 -0.75 4.27
CA LYS A 364 -2.45 -1.64 5.03
C LYS A 364 -1.69 -2.41 6.11
N GLY A 365 -0.54 -3.01 5.76
CA GLY A 365 0.31 -3.74 6.71
C GLY A 365 0.73 -2.86 7.89
N ILE A 366 1.24 -1.66 7.62
CA ILE A 366 1.66 -0.71 8.66
C ILE A 366 0.49 -0.32 9.59
N ILE A 367 -0.69 -0.07 9.05
CA ILE A 367 -1.86 0.29 9.86
C ILE A 367 -2.35 -0.90 10.70
N ASP A 368 -2.40 -2.09 10.13
CA ASP A 368 -2.82 -3.30 10.84
C ASP A 368 -1.85 -3.64 11.99
N ASP A 369 -0.55 -3.40 11.81
CA ASP A 369 0.48 -3.58 12.85
C ASP A 369 0.40 -2.53 13.97
N GLN A 370 0.14 -1.26 13.61
CA GLN A 370 0.07 -0.16 14.60
C GLN A 370 -1.23 -0.13 15.39
N LYS A 371 -2.32 -0.66 14.84
CA LYS A 371 -3.66 -0.64 15.48
C LYS A 371 -4.38 -1.98 15.33
N PRO A 372 -3.97 -3.02 16.05
CA PRO A 372 -4.52 -4.37 15.89
C PRO A 372 -6.03 -4.47 16.17
N GLY A 373 -6.61 -3.53 16.93
CA GLY A 373 -8.05 -3.47 17.23
C GLY A 373 -8.91 -2.72 16.21
N ASN A 374 -8.31 -1.98 15.27
CA ASN A 374 -9.08 -1.11 14.36
C ASN A 374 -8.72 -1.37 12.89
N LYS A 375 -9.06 -2.56 12.40
CA LYS A 375 -8.77 -2.97 11.01
C LYS A 375 -9.57 -2.13 10.01
N ILE A 376 -8.85 -1.48 9.08
CA ILE A 376 -9.50 -0.75 7.99
C ILE A 376 -10.06 -1.75 6.98
N THR A 377 -11.38 -1.74 6.82
CA THR A 377 -12.05 -2.61 5.85
C THR A 377 -11.89 -2.07 4.43
N GLN A 378 -11.93 -2.96 3.46
CA GLN A 378 -11.86 -2.58 2.04
C GLN A 378 -12.96 -1.62 1.62
N ARG A 379 -14.18 -1.73 2.20
CA ARG A 379 -15.29 -0.81 1.92
C ARG A 379 -14.98 0.62 2.35
N VAL A 380 -14.37 0.79 3.52
CA VAL A 380 -13.94 2.11 4.00
C VAL A 380 -12.84 2.67 3.11
N PHE A 381 -11.87 1.85 2.75
CA PHE A 381 -10.79 2.21 1.83
C PHE A 381 -11.34 2.68 0.48
N ALA A 382 -12.20 1.88 -0.15
CA ALA A 382 -12.85 2.20 -1.43
C ALA A 382 -13.62 3.53 -1.35
N ARG A 383 -14.46 3.71 -0.32
CA ARG A 383 -15.26 4.93 -0.15
C ARG A 383 -14.42 6.21 -0.13
N TRP A 384 -13.23 6.15 0.47
CA TRP A 384 -12.33 7.31 0.56
C TRP A 384 -11.55 7.57 -0.73
N ASN A 385 -11.34 6.55 -1.54
CA ASN A 385 -10.54 6.68 -2.77
C ASN A 385 -11.38 6.96 -4.03
N VAL A 386 -12.70 6.69 -4.03
CA VAL A 386 -13.57 6.86 -5.21
C VAL A 386 -13.51 8.29 -5.76
N ILE A 387 -13.71 9.29 -4.91
CA ILE A 387 -13.77 10.69 -5.35
C ILE A 387 -12.40 11.15 -5.90
N PRO A 388 -11.28 11.02 -5.17
CA PRO A 388 -9.97 11.35 -5.71
C PRO A 388 -9.66 10.62 -7.03
N LEU A 389 -9.96 9.32 -7.11
CA LEU A 389 -9.72 8.51 -8.30
C LEU A 389 -10.44 9.06 -9.53
N VAL A 390 -11.76 9.28 -9.42
CA VAL A 390 -12.59 9.73 -10.55
C VAL A 390 -12.18 11.13 -11.02
N VAL A 391 -11.93 12.04 -10.08
CA VAL A 391 -11.57 13.42 -10.44
C VAL A 391 -10.16 13.48 -11.03
N MET A 392 -9.19 12.75 -10.47
CA MET A 392 -7.85 12.66 -11.03
C MET A 392 -7.86 12.00 -12.43
N MET A 393 -8.67 10.96 -12.64
CA MET A 393 -8.80 10.33 -13.96
C MET A 393 -9.30 11.34 -15.00
N GLY A 394 -10.36 12.07 -14.68
CA GLY A 394 -10.91 13.08 -15.61
C GLY A 394 -9.88 14.16 -15.94
N VAL A 395 -9.26 14.75 -14.92
CA VAL A 395 -8.27 15.82 -15.10
C VAL A 395 -6.99 15.30 -15.77
N GLY A 396 -6.47 14.15 -15.34
CA GLY A 396 -5.24 13.58 -15.91
C GLY A 396 -5.38 13.27 -17.40
N LEU A 397 -6.48 12.62 -17.81
CA LEU A 397 -6.73 12.32 -19.23
C LEU A 397 -7.04 13.57 -20.06
N ALA A 398 -7.67 14.57 -19.48
CA ALA A 398 -7.89 15.86 -20.15
C ALA A 398 -6.55 16.58 -20.43
N VAL A 399 -5.62 16.57 -19.46
CA VAL A 399 -4.27 17.13 -19.65
C VAL A 399 -3.51 16.36 -20.72
N VAL A 400 -3.51 15.02 -20.69
CA VAL A 400 -2.91 14.20 -21.78
C VAL A 400 -3.50 14.55 -23.12
N SER A 401 -4.84 14.69 -23.22
CA SER A 401 -5.50 15.06 -24.46
C SER A 401 -5.04 16.44 -24.97
N LEU A 402 -4.86 17.41 -24.07
CA LEU A 402 -4.35 18.74 -24.40
C LEU A 402 -2.90 18.69 -24.89
N GLU A 403 -2.02 17.97 -24.20
CA GLU A 403 -0.62 17.78 -24.60
C GLU A 403 -0.52 17.15 -25.99
N MET A 404 -1.32 16.10 -26.25
CA MET A 404 -1.36 15.45 -27.56
C MET A 404 -1.86 16.40 -28.66
N ARG A 405 -2.84 17.26 -28.33
CA ARG A 405 -3.31 18.30 -29.26
C ARG A 405 -2.23 19.30 -29.64
N ILE A 406 -1.42 19.71 -28.65
CA ILE A 406 -0.33 20.69 -28.88
C ILE A 406 0.79 20.06 -29.71
N LYS A 407 1.10 18.79 -29.45
CA LYS A 407 2.20 18.07 -30.12
C LYS A 407 1.91 17.67 -31.56
N TYR A 408 0.70 17.22 -31.84
CA TYR A 408 0.32 16.60 -33.13
C TYR A 408 -0.67 17.47 -33.93
N ARG A 409 -0.70 18.77 -33.65
CA ARG A 409 -1.41 19.77 -34.45
C ARG A 409 -0.54 20.19 -35.63
#